data_4e573ad5a9cb85bb5e4cfd323e98d592
#
_entry.id   4e573ad5a9cb85bb5e4cfd323e98d592
#
_cell.length_a   1.000
_cell.length_b   1.000
_cell.length_c   1.000
_cell.angle_alpha   90.00
_cell.angle_beta   90.00
_cell.angle_gamma   90.00
#
_symmetry.space_group_name_H-M   'P 1'
#
loop_
_entity.id
_entity.type
_entity.pdbx_description
1 polymer ?
#
loop_
_entity_poly.entity_id
_entity_poly.type
_entity_poly.pdbx_seq_one_letter_code
_entity_poly.pdbx_strand_id
1 'polypeptide(L)'
;MPERLALAFEVAVAVVLVALGARALLGRGRASVATGPRPLLVGIVHGLAGSGAMTALAIASSQSAAGALSAVALYALGAVLGMALLAGAAGPLLSRLSSAPRAGAWIVRLAGVGSVALGLFWGGKSLVALTQL
;
A
#
# COMPACT_ATOMS: atom_id res chain seq x y z
N MET A 1 -9.89 10.74 -15.22
CA MET A 1 -8.45 10.99 -15.07
C MET A 1 -7.74 10.40 -16.27
N PRO A 2 -6.76 11.07 -16.87
CA PRO A 2 -6.00 10.47 -17.95
C PRO A 2 -5.32 9.19 -17.41
N GLU A 3 -5.52 8.08 -18.11
CA GLU A 3 -4.98 6.74 -17.75
C GLU A 3 -3.49 6.77 -17.43
N ARG A 4 -2.74 7.61 -18.11
CA ARG A 4 -1.31 7.84 -17.86
C ARG A 4 -0.99 8.27 -16.43
N LEU A 5 -1.83 9.09 -15.80
CA LEU A 5 -1.63 9.50 -14.40
C LEU A 5 -1.86 8.34 -13.44
N ALA A 6 -2.89 7.53 -13.66
CA ALA A 6 -3.15 6.35 -12.84
C ALA A 6 -1.98 5.37 -12.90
N LEU A 7 -1.52 5.04 -14.12
CA LEU A 7 -0.36 4.17 -14.33
C LEU A 7 0.93 4.73 -13.73
N ALA A 8 1.13 6.06 -13.79
CA ALA A 8 2.29 6.69 -13.17
C ALA A 8 2.29 6.54 -11.64
N PHE A 9 1.12 6.66 -10.99
CA PHE A 9 0.98 6.40 -9.56
C PHE A 9 1.22 4.92 -9.21
N GLU A 10 0.74 3.99 -10.03
CA GLU A 10 1.00 2.57 -9.85
C GLU A 10 2.49 2.24 -9.93
N VAL A 11 3.20 2.80 -10.92
CA VAL A 11 4.65 2.66 -11.03
C VAL A 11 5.36 3.27 -9.83
N ALA A 12 4.94 4.44 -9.35
CA ALA A 12 5.53 5.06 -8.17
C ALA A 12 5.37 4.17 -6.92
N VAL A 13 4.20 3.58 -6.72
CA VAL A 13 3.96 2.62 -5.61
C VAL A 13 4.82 1.38 -5.77
N ALA A 14 4.94 0.83 -6.99
CA ALA A 14 5.78 -0.33 -7.26
C ALA A 14 7.26 -0.05 -6.92
N VAL A 15 7.78 1.12 -7.30
CA VAL A 15 9.16 1.56 -6.96
C VAL A 15 9.34 1.66 -5.45
N VAL A 16 8.37 2.24 -4.74
CA VAL A 16 8.42 2.33 -3.26
C VAL A 16 8.41 0.94 -2.62
N LEU A 17 7.58 0.02 -3.11
CA LEU A 17 7.52 -1.36 -2.61
C LEU A 17 8.86 -2.09 -2.81
N VAL A 18 9.46 -1.98 -4.00
CA VAL A 18 10.77 -2.57 -4.30
C VAL A 18 11.86 -1.95 -3.42
N ALA A 19 11.88 -0.63 -3.27
CA ALA A 19 12.87 0.06 -2.46
C ALA A 19 12.78 -0.32 -0.97
N LEU A 20 11.57 -0.38 -0.41
CA LEU A 20 11.36 -0.77 0.98
C LEU A 20 11.69 -2.26 1.21
N GLY A 21 11.28 -3.13 0.28
CA GLY A 21 11.60 -4.55 0.33
C GLY A 21 13.09 -4.81 0.25
N ALA A 22 13.80 -4.15 -0.67
CA ALA A 22 15.25 -4.25 -0.80
C ALA A 22 15.98 -3.75 0.47
N ARG A 23 15.53 -2.63 1.07
CA ARG A 23 16.09 -2.14 2.34
C ARG A 23 15.90 -3.13 3.49
N ALA A 24 14.74 -3.79 3.55
CA ALA A 24 14.45 -4.84 4.53
C ALA A 24 15.40 -6.04 4.36
N LEU A 25 15.63 -6.47 3.11
CA LEU A 25 16.52 -7.60 2.79
C LEU A 25 18.00 -7.28 3.07
N LEU A 26 18.44 -6.04 2.82
CA LEU A 26 19.81 -5.59 3.06
C LEU A 26 20.12 -5.35 4.56
N GLY A 27 19.19 -5.64 5.46
CA GLY A 27 19.36 -5.43 6.90
C GLY A 27 19.47 -3.96 7.32
N ARG A 28 19.21 -3.03 6.39
CA ARG A 28 19.18 -1.58 6.64
C ARG A 28 17.84 -1.10 7.21
N GLY A 29 16.88 -2.01 7.32
CA GLY A 29 15.57 -1.79 7.93
C GLY A 29 15.61 -1.99 9.44
N ARG A 30 16.44 -1.28 10.19
CA ARG A 30 16.08 -1.04 11.58
C ARG A 30 14.77 -0.28 11.54
N ALA A 31 13.72 -0.86 12.12
CA ALA A 31 12.45 -0.21 12.36
C ALA A 31 12.68 0.99 13.30
N SER A 32 13.28 2.03 12.78
CA SER A 32 13.09 3.36 13.33
C SER A 32 11.60 3.61 13.09
N VAL A 33 10.83 3.67 14.16
CA VAL A 33 9.49 4.24 14.13
C VAL A 33 9.69 5.57 13.42
N ALA A 34 9.27 5.64 12.16
CA ALA A 34 9.41 6.84 11.35
C ALA A 34 8.46 7.87 11.94
N THR A 35 8.94 8.59 12.92
CA THR A 35 8.32 9.78 13.47
C THR A 35 8.48 10.89 12.45
N GLY A 36 7.35 11.44 11.98
CA GLY A 36 7.37 12.54 11.03
C GLY A 36 6.37 12.35 9.88
N PRO A 37 6.36 13.24 8.89
CA PRO A 37 5.37 13.23 7.80
C PRO A 37 5.59 12.09 6.78
N ARG A 38 6.71 11.35 6.82
CA ARG A 38 7.03 10.28 5.87
C ARG A 38 5.98 9.16 5.79
N PRO A 39 5.49 8.58 6.90
CA PRO A 39 4.43 7.56 6.85
C PRO A 39 3.13 8.11 6.25
N LEU A 40 2.81 9.37 6.53
CA LEU A 40 1.65 10.04 5.98
C LEU A 40 1.76 10.22 4.47
N LEU A 41 2.91 10.68 3.97
CA LEU A 41 3.16 10.83 2.54
C LEU A 41 3.06 9.49 1.80
N VAL A 42 3.67 8.43 2.33
CA VAL A 42 3.56 7.08 1.77
C VAL A 42 2.11 6.60 1.78
N GLY A 43 1.37 6.85 2.86
CA GLY A 43 -0.05 6.51 2.98
C GLY A 43 -0.93 7.25 1.97
N ILE A 44 -0.68 8.54 1.75
CA ILE A 44 -1.40 9.35 0.75
C ILE A 44 -1.15 8.82 -0.66
N VAL A 45 0.12 8.61 -1.03
CA VAL A 45 0.48 8.09 -2.37
C VAL A 45 -0.14 6.71 -2.59
N HIS A 46 -0.04 5.82 -1.61
CA HIS A 46 -0.62 4.48 -1.69
C HIS A 46 -2.16 4.51 -1.74
N GLY A 47 -2.78 5.37 -0.95
CA GLY A 47 -4.24 5.56 -0.95
C GLY A 47 -4.75 6.09 -2.30
N LEU A 48 -4.08 7.09 -2.87
CA LEU A 48 -4.45 7.65 -4.19
C LEU A 48 -4.31 6.61 -5.32
N ALA A 49 -3.26 5.79 -5.28
CA ALA A 49 -3.06 4.75 -6.29
C ALA A 49 -4.07 3.58 -6.15
N GLY A 50 -4.39 3.16 -4.92
CA GLY A 50 -5.22 1.97 -4.67
C GLY A 50 -6.73 2.23 -4.71
N SER A 51 -7.20 3.40 -4.30
CA SER A 51 -8.63 3.70 -4.14
C SER A 51 -9.32 4.25 -5.40
N GLY A 52 -8.55 4.70 -6.40
CA GLY A 52 -9.09 5.38 -7.58
C GLY A 52 -10.10 4.53 -8.37
N ALA A 53 -9.78 3.27 -8.62
CA ALA A 53 -10.67 2.36 -9.37
C ALA A 53 -11.97 2.05 -8.59
N MET A 54 -11.88 1.81 -7.29
CA MET A 54 -13.07 1.53 -6.45
C MET A 54 -13.94 2.78 -6.29
N THR A 55 -13.33 3.94 -6.15
CA THR A 55 -14.04 5.22 -6.10
C THR A 55 -14.75 5.51 -7.43
N ALA A 56 -14.09 5.29 -8.56
CA ALA A 56 -14.69 5.43 -9.88
C ALA A 56 -15.86 4.46 -10.07
N LEU A 57 -15.73 3.20 -9.64
CA LEU A 57 -16.80 2.22 -9.70
C LEU A 57 -18.00 2.61 -8.82
N ALA A 58 -17.75 3.08 -7.60
CA ALA A 58 -18.80 3.55 -6.69
C ALA A 58 -19.56 4.74 -7.25
N ILE A 59 -18.88 5.68 -7.91
CA ILE A 59 -19.50 6.81 -8.60
C ILE A 59 -20.31 6.34 -9.81
N ALA A 60 -19.75 5.47 -10.64
CA ALA A 60 -20.39 4.96 -11.85
C ALA A 60 -21.63 4.11 -11.55
N SER A 61 -21.66 3.38 -10.44
CA SER A 61 -22.81 2.55 -10.03
C SER A 61 -23.92 3.34 -9.32
N SER A 62 -23.71 4.60 -8.98
CA SER A 62 -24.63 5.41 -8.21
C SER A 62 -25.56 6.22 -9.12
N GLN A 63 -26.87 6.15 -8.86
CA GLN A 63 -27.89 6.91 -9.61
C GLN A 63 -28.06 8.35 -9.12
N SER A 64 -27.39 8.73 -8.03
CA SER A 64 -27.46 10.08 -7.46
C SER A 64 -26.14 10.51 -6.86
N ALA A 65 -25.87 11.80 -6.85
CA ALA A 65 -24.66 12.37 -6.23
C ALA A 65 -24.58 12.07 -4.71
N ALA A 66 -25.72 12.06 -4.02
CA ALA A 66 -25.77 11.70 -2.60
C ALA A 66 -25.43 10.21 -2.38
N GLY A 67 -25.91 9.32 -3.25
CA GLY A 67 -25.56 7.90 -3.22
C GLY A 67 -24.07 7.66 -3.49
N ALA A 68 -23.49 8.34 -4.47
CA ALA A 68 -22.06 8.26 -4.74
C ALA A 68 -21.21 8.73 -3.55
N LEU A 69 -21.59 9.85 -2.95
CA LEU A 69 -20.86 10.41 -1.81
C LEU A 69 -20.93 9.49 -0.58
N SER A 70 -22.13 8.95 -0.30
CA SER A 70 -22.30 8.01 0.82
C SER A 70 -21.51 6.71 0.62
N ALA A 71 -21.48 6.16 -0.60
CA ALA A 71 -20.70 4.96 -0.94
C ALA A 71 -19.19 5.20 -0.74
N VAL A 72 -18.68 6.32 -1.23
CA VAL A 72 -17.27 6.70 -1.05
C VAL A 72 -16.93 6.91 0.44
N ALA A 73 -17.80 7.59 1.19
CA ALA A 73 -17.60 7.81 2.62
C ALA A 73 -17.59 6.50 3.42
N LEU A 74 -18.54 5.59 3.15
CA LEU A 74 -18.60 4.27 3.78
C LEU A 74 -17.36 3.42 3.44
N TYR A 75 -16.92 3.46 2.18
CA TYR A 75 -15.70 2.78 1.76
C TYR A 75 -14.48 3.32 2.52
N ALA A 76 -14.32 4.64 2.58
CA ALA A 76 -13.20 5.29 3.25
C ALA A 76 -13.18 4.95 4.76
N LEU A 77 -14.33 5.03 5.44
CA LEU A 77 -14.45 4.65 6.85
C LEU A 77 -14.14 3.17 7.06
N GLY A 78 -14.67 2.29 6.22
CA GLY A 78 -14.39 0.85 6.28
C GLY A 78 -12.89 0.54 6.08
N ALA A 79 -12.24 1.20 5.14
CA ALA A 79 -10.81 1.05 4.90
C ALA A 79 -9.97 1.51 6.11
N VAL A 80 -10.27 2.68 6.68
CA VAL A 80 -9.57 3.20 7.87
C VAL A 80 -9.75 2.28 9.07
N LEU A 81 -10.99 1.85 9.35
CA LEU A 81 -11.28 0.94 10.45
C LEU A 81 -10.63 -0.43 10.24
N GLY A 82 -10.69 -0.99 9.03
CA GLY A 82 -10.05 -2.25 8.69
C GLY A 82 -8.54 -2.21 8.88
N MET A 83 -7.88 -1.16 8.41
CA MET A 83 -6.44 -0.96 8.62
C MET A 83 -6.09 -0.77 10.09
N ALA A 84 -6.89 0.01 10.84
CA ALA A 84 -6.67 0.22 12.28
C ALA A 84 -6.81 -1.09 13.08
N LEU A 85 -7.82 -1.90 12.78
CA LEU A 85 -8.03 -3.20 13.41
C LEU A 85 -6.88 -4.18 13.08
N LEU A 86 -6.49 -4.27 11.81
CA LEU A 86 -5.37 -5.11 11.39
C LEU A 86 -4.06 -4.67 12.04
N ALA A 87 -3.77 -3.37 12.06
CA ALA A 87 -2.57 -2.83 12.68
C ALA A 87 -2.59 -3.05 14.21
N GLY A 88 -3.73 -2.85 14.85
CA GLY A 88 -3.91 -3.09 16.28
C GLY A 88 -3.77 -4.56 16.66
N ALA A 89 -4.27 -5.48 15.86
CA ALA A 89 -4.13 -6.91 16.08
C ALA A 89 -2.70 -7.41 15.75
N ALA A 90 -2.11 -6.92 14.66
CA ALA A 90 -0.78 -7.34 14.23
C ALA A 90 0.33 -6.78 15.11
N GLY A 91 0.18 -5.58 15.67
CA GLY A 91 1.19 -4.91 16.47
C GLY A 91 1.69 -5.74 17.68
N PRO A 92 0.81 -6.19 18.59
CA PRO A 92 1.20 -7.05 19.71
C PRO A 92 1.78 -8.40 19.29
N LEU A 93 1.26 -8.98 18.19
CA LEU A 93 1.79 -10.23 17.66
C LEU A 93 3.21 -10.06 17.12
N LEU A 94 3.44 -9.01 16.32
CA LEU A 94 4.78 -8.69 15.80
C LEU A 94 5.76 -8.35 16.93
N SER A 95 5.33 -7.63 17.97
CA SER A 95 6.20 -7.30 19.10
C SER A 95 6.66 -8.55 19.87
N ARG A 96 5.77 -9.53 20.05
CA ARG A 96 6.11 -10.83 20.66
C ARG A 96 7.05 -11.66 19.78
N LEU A 97 6.84 -11.66 18.47
CA LEU A 97 7.69 -12.37 17.52
C LEU A 97 9.06 -11.70 17.34
N SER A 98 9.13 -10.37 17.44
CA SER A 98 10.40 -9.63 17.33
C SER A 98 11.29 -9.79 18.57
N SER A 99 10.76 -10.22 19.72
CA SER A 99 11.56 -10.58 20.89
C SER A 99 12.35 -11.88 20.70
N ALA A 100 12.01 -12.70 19.69
CA ALA A 100 12.79 -13.86 19.28
C ALA A 100 13.70 -13.49 18.08
N PRO A 101 15.04 -13.35 18.25
CA PRO A 101 15.93 -12.77 17.23
C PRO A 101 15.88 -13.45 15.87
N ARG A 102 15.69 -14.79 15.86
CA ARG A 102 15.60 -15.58 14.64
C ARG A 102 14.25 -15.40 13.93
N ALA A 103 13.14 -15.42 14.67
CA ALA A 103 11.81 -15.28 14.12
C ALA A 103 11.59 -13.88 13.51
N GLY A 104 12.04 -12.84 14.21
CA GLY A 104 11.98 -11.46 13.69
C GLY A 104 12.75 -11.28 12.38
N ALA A 105 13.95 -11.87 12.27
CA ALA A 105 14.74 -11.81 11.04
C ALA A 105 14.05 -12.52 9.86
N TRP A 106 13.41 -13.66 10.09
CA TRP A 106 12.66 -14.39 9.06
C TRP A 106 11.44 -13.62 8.59
N ILE A 107 10.66 -13.02 9.50
CA ILE A 107 9.48 -12.21 9.15
C ILE A 107 9.89 -11.03 8.27
N VAL A 108 10.95 -10.31 8.65
CA VAL A 108 11.46 -9.17 7.89
C VAL A 108 11.93 -9.60 6.50
N ARG A 109 12.61 -10.74 6.38
CA ARG A 109 13.03 -11.29 5.09
C ARG A 109 11.86 -11.70 4.21
N LEU A 110 10.90 -12.45 4.76
CA LEU A 110 9.70 -12.85 4.01
C LEU A 110 8.89 -11.65 3.54
N ALA A 111 8.69 -10.67 4.42
CA ALA A 111 8.02 -9.42 4.06
C ALA A 111 8.80 -8.64 2.98
N GLY A 112 10.14 -8.59 3.08
CA GLY A 112 10.99 -7.96 2.09
C GLY A 112 10.93 -8.63 0.72
N VAL A 113 11.02 -9.97 0.67
CA VAL A 113 10.88 -10.75 -0.57
C VAL A 113 9.49 -10.55 -1.18
N GLY A 114 8.43 -10.66 -0.37
CA GLY A 114 7.05 -10.44 -0.83
C GLY A 114 6.84 -9.03 -1.39
N SER A 115 7.39 -8.02 -0.72
CA SER A 115 7.30 -6.62 -1.18
C SER A 115 8.03 -6.41 -2.51
N VAL A 116 9.24 -6.96 -2.67
CA VAL A 116 9.99 -6.87 -3.94
C VAL A 116 9.26 -7.62 -5.05
N ALA A 117 8.82 -8.86 -4.80
CA ALA A 117 8.11 -9.66 -5.79
C ALA A 117 6.81 -8.98 -6.26
N LEU A 118 6.02 -8.45 -5.33
CA LEU A 118 4.78 -7.74 -5.64
C LEU A 118 5.05 -6.45 -6.41
N GLY A 119 6.06 -5.68 -5.99
CA GLY A 119 6.46 -4.43 -6.65
C GLY A 119 6.94 -4.67 -8.08
N LEU A 120 7.75 -5.71 -8.32
CA LEU A 120 8.21 -6.07 -9.66
C LEU A 120 7.06 -6.58 -10.55
N PHE A 121 6.18 -7.43 -10.00
CA PHE A 121 5.04 -7.95 -10.74
C PHE A 121 4.07 -6.84 -11.15
N TRP A 122 3.68 -5.99 -10.22
CA TRP A 122 2.74 -4.91 -10.48
C TRP A 122 3.35 -3.80 -11.33
N GLY A 123 4.57 -3.36 -10.98
CA GLY A 123 5.30 -2.35 -11.72
C GLY A 123 5.61 -2.75 -13.16
N GLY A 124 5.93 -4.04 -13.39
CA GLY A 124 6.12 -4.58 -14.73
C GLY A 124 4.86 -4.50 -15.59
N LYS A 125 3.69 -4.87 -15.03
CA LYS A 125 2.40 -4.74 -15.73
C LYS A 125 2.07 -3.28 -16.08
N SER A 126 2.26 -2.38 -15.12
CA SER A 126 1.94 -0.95 -15.32
C SER A 126 2.89 -0.28 -16.30
N LEU A 127 4.17 -0.68 -16.32
CA LEU A 127 5.15 -0.20 -17.32
C LEU A 127 4.78 -0.67 -18.73
N VAL A 128 4.42 -1.94 -18.91
CA VAL A 128 3.98 -2.47 -20.22
C VAL A 128 2.72 -1.74 -20.68
N ALA A 129 1.75 -1.50 -19.79
CA ALA A 129 0.56 -0.74 -20.13
C ALA A 129 0.88 0.71 -20.56
N LEU A 130 1.87 1.36 -19.91
CA LEU A 130 2.32 2.71 -20.28
C LEU A 130 2.97 2.78 -21.68
N THR A 131 3.64 1.72 -22.12
CA THR A 131 4.29 1.69 -23.44
C THR A 131 3.30 1.40 -24.58
N GLN A 132 2.08 0.99 -24.26
CA GLN A 132 1.02 0.68 -25.24
C GLN A 132 0.02 1.84 -25.44
N LEU A 133 0.17 2.94 -24.69
CA LEU A 133 -0.63 4.18 -24.79
C LEU A 133 0.09 5.24 -25.63
#